data_78b9d9acbeec74c820fce6bdd25a33c9
#
_entry.id   78b9d9acbeec74c820fce6bdd25a33c9
#
_cell.length_a   1.000
_cell.length_b   1.000
_cell.length_c   1.000
_cell.angle_alpha   90.00
_cell.angle_beta   90.00
_cell.angle_gamma   90.00
#
_symmetry.space_group_name_H-M   'P 1'
#
loop_
_entity.id
_entity.type
_entity.pdbx_description
1 polymer ?
#
loop_
_entity_poly.entity_id
_entity_poly.type
_entity_poly.pdbx_seq_one_letter_code
_entity_poly.pdbx_strand_id
1 'polypeptide(L)'
;MPPQQGDQCIFCQLISQPEQLNLVGETENFYAWLEVQPRAKGHAMVVPKEHKENVMEFTPQEWDEGMRLAREVAEKAEKALGADGASITINIKEAGGQMMPHAYIQVFPRFQEDENAGTPTGAIFPHREELQNELPEITSQMAEAEIEWGEEKIEPNPESQRFKQKETNKNEEENSENGKPEKRRPRKKESFEWV
;
A
#
# COMPACT_ATOMS: atom_id res chain seq x y z
N MET A 1 -12.32 -12.35 -34.05
CA MET A 1 -11.40 -12.16 -32.94
C MET A 1 -12.24 -12.12 -31.67
N PRO A 2 -11.91 -12.84 -30.60
CA PRO A 2 -12.58 -12.59 -29.33
C PRO A 2 -12.32 -11.14 -28.92
N PRO A 3 -13.31 -10.45 -28.26
CA PRO A 3 -13.10 -9.11 -27.78
C PRO A 3 -11.88 -9.10 -26.85
N GLN A 4 -10.96 -8.16 -27.04
CA GLN A 4 -9.85 -7.99 -26.12
C GLN A 4 -10.42 -7.59 -24.75
N GLN A 5 -9.83 -8.06 -23.66
CA GLN A 5 -10.32 -7.78 -22.30
C GLN A 5 -10.57 -6.27 -22.04
N GLY A 6 -9.82 -5.40 -22.71
CA GLY A 6 -10.01 -3.95 -22.66
C GLY A 6 -11.35 -3.43 -23.16
N ASP A 7 -11.97 -4.10 -24.16
CA ASP A 7 -13.23 -3.62 -24.76
C ASP A 7 -14.44 -3.75 -23.79
N GLN A 8 -14.36 -4.62 -22.79
CA GLN A 8 -15.39 -4.80 -21.76
C GLN A 8 -15.09 -4.06 -20.45
N CYS A 9 -13.90 -3.47 -20.31
CA CYS A 9 -13.49 -2.76 -19.12
C CYS A 9 -14.04 -1.32 -19.14
N ILE A 10 -14.85 -0.97 -18.14
CA ILE A 10 -15.44 0.37 -18.05
C ILE A 10 -14.37 1.46 -17.89
N PHE A 11 -13.25 1.17 -17.21
CA PHE A 11 -12.17 2.15 -17.09
C PHE A 11 -11.46 2.38 -18.42
N CYS A 12 -11.23 1.33 -19.22
CA CYS A 12 -10.71 1.51 -20.58
C CYS A 12 -11.62 2.36 -21.45
N GLN A 13 -12.96 2.19 -21.34
CA GLN A 13 -13.92 3.02 -22.05
C GLN A 13 -13.86 4.47 -21.58
N LEU A 14 -13.78 4.71 -20.27
CA LEU A 14 -13.64 6.06 -19.71
C LEU A 14 -12.32 6.72 -20.13
N ILE A 15 -11.22 5.99 -20.09
CA ILE A 15 -9.88 6.46 -20.48
C ILE A 15 -9.83 6.83 -21.98
N SER A 16 -10.62 6.17 -22.82
CA SER A 16 -10.70 6.50 -24.24
C SER A 16 -11.39 7.85 -24.54
N GLN A 17 -12.06 8.43 -23.55
CA GLN A 17 -12.80 9.69 -23.65
C GLN A 17 -12.47 10.62 -22.46
N PRO A 18 -11.19 11.03 -22.32
CA PRO A 18 -10.72 11.76 -21.15
C PRO A 18 -11.40 13.12 -20.93
N GLU A 19 -11.97 13.70 -21.99
CA GLU A 19 -12.74 14.95 -21.93
C GLU A 19 -14.07 14.82 -21.14
N GLN A 20 -14.53 13.59 -20.89
CA GLN A 20 -15.71 13.32 -20.07
C GLN A 20 -15.37 13.05 -18.60
N LEU A 21 -14.09 12.94 -18.27
CA LEU A 21 -13.62 12.71 -16.91
C LEU A 21 -13.48 14.04 -16.15
N ASN A 22 -13.82 14.01 -14.87
CA ASN A 22 -13.51 15.10 -13.95
C ASN A 22 -12.04 15.01 -13.53
N LEU A 23 -11.12 15.25 -14.48
CA LEU A 23 -9.68 15.13 -14.27
C LEU A 23 -9.20 16.13 -13.23
N VAL A 24 -8.38 15.65 -12.29
CA VAL A 24 -7.68 16.43 -11.26
C VAL A 24 -6.16 16.28 -11.34
N GLY A 25 -5.69 15.35 -12.17
CA GLY A 25 -4.26 15.14 -12.44
C GLY A 25 -4.05 14.22 -13.63
N GLU A 26 -2.87 14.32 -14.21
CA GLU A 26 -2.44 13.50 -15.35
C GLU A 26 -0.92 13.39 -15.35
N THR A 27 -0.42 12.20 -15.72
CA THR A 27 0.98 11.94 -16.00
C THR A 27 1.10 11.23 -17.35
N GLU A 28 2.29 10.77 -17.73
CA GLU A 28 2.49 10.03 -18.96
C GLU A 28 1.62 8.77 -19.00
N ASN A 29 1.60 7.99 -17.92
CA ASN A 29 0.95 6.69 -17.87
C ASN A 29 -0.34 6.64 -17.05
N PHE A 30 -0.72 7.72 -16.34
CA PHE A 30 -1.87 7.72 -15.44
C PHE A 30 -2.79 8.91 -15.65
N TYR A 31 -4.07 8.69 -15.41
CA TYR A 31 -5.06 9.73 -15.12
C TYR A 31 -5.46 9.71 -13.65
N ALA A 32 -5.78 10.89 -13.11
CA ALA A 32 -6.48 11.03 -11.84
C ALA A 32 -7.76 11.82 -12.05
N TRP A 33 -8.91 11.24 -11.67
CA TRP A 33 -10.22 11.89 -11.77
C TRP A 33 -11.05 11.72 -10.50
N LEU A 34 -12.05 12.59 -10.32
CA LEU A 34 -12.99 12.47 -9.21
C LEU A 34 -13.98 11.33 -9.47
N GLU A 35 -14.18 10.50 -8.45
CA GLU A 35 -15.14 9.39 -8.47
C GLU A 35 -16.56 9.93 -8.65
N VAL A 36 -17.34 9.32 -9.57
CA VAL A 36 -18.73 9.73 -9.86
C VAL A 36 -19.72 9.33 -8.75
N GLN A 37 -19.36 8.31 -7.95
CA GLN A 37 -20.09 7.89 -6.75
C GLN A 37 -19.19 8.06 -5.52
N PRO A 38 -18.86 9.31 -5.14
CA PRO A 38 -17.83 9.57 -4.15
C PRO A 38 -18.27 9.10 -2.75
N ARG A 39 -17.31 8.57 -2.00
CA ARG A 39 -17.50 8.19 -0.59
C ARG A 39 -16.98 9.24 0.39
N ALA A 40 -16.32 10.26 -0.14
CA ALA A 40 -15.85 11.43 0.60
C ALA A 40 -15.79 12.63 -0.37
N LYS A 41 -15.85 13.84 0.14
CA LYS A 41 -15.64 15.06 -0.68
C LYS A 41 -14.24 15.03 -1.27
N GLY A 42 -14.13 15.08 -2.60
CA GLY A 42 -12.86 14.99 -3.30
C GLY A 42 -12.31 13.57 -3.46
N HIS A 43 -13.12 12.52 -3.21
CA HIS A 43 -12.73 11.13 -3.51
C HIS A 43 -12.28 11.03 -4.97
N ALA A 44 -11.04 10.59 -5.18
CA ALA A 44 -10.44 10.49 -6.51
C ALA A 44 -9.84 9.11 -6.74
N MET A 45 -9.69 8.77 -8.01
CA MET A 45 -9.05 7.56 -8.47
C MET A 45 -7.86 7.90 -9.36
N VAL A 46 -6.74 7.23 -9.13
CA VAL A 46 -5.56 7.26 -10.00
C VAL A 46 -5.49 5.93 -10.73
N VAL A 47 -5.54 5.99 -12.05
CA VAL A 47 -5.78 4.82 -12.90
C VAL A 47 -4.77 4.83 -14.05
N PRO A 48 -4.08 3.71 -14.33
CA PRO A 48 -3.19 3.61 -15.47
C PRO A 48 -3.97 3.72 -16.78
N LYS A 49 -3.39 4.40 -17.77
CA LYS A 49 -3.98 4.54 -19.10
C LYS A 49 -3.99 3.21 -19.86
N GLU A 50 -2.96 2.39 -19.65
CA GLU A 50 -2.90 1.02 -20.13
C GLU A 50 -3.71 0.09 -19.23
N HIS A 51 -4.43 -0.86 -19.84
CA HIS A 51 -5.17 -1.86 -19.08
C HIS A 51 -4.23 -2.81 -18.35
N LYS A 52 -4.36 -2.85 -17.03
CA LYS A 52 -3.75 -3.83 -16.13
C LYS A 52 -4.83 -4.33 -15.18
N GLU A 53 -4.91 -5.63 -14.97
CA GLU A 53 -5.98 -6.20 -14.14
C GLU A 53 -5.89 -5.71 -12.69
N ASN A 54 -4.67 -5.58 -12.18
CA ASN A 54 -4.42 -5.07 -10.82
C ASN A 54 -3.01 -4.48 -10.71
N VAL A 55 -2.72 -3.80 -9.60
CA VAL A 55 -1.47 -3.08 -9.39
C VAL A 55 -0.22 -3.98 -9.26
N MET A 56 -0.39 -5.30 -9.11
CA MET A 56 0.75 -6.23 -9.10
C MET A 56 1.40 -6.37 -10.49
N GLU A 57 0.74 -5.87 -11.53
CA GLU A 57 1.27 -5.81 -12.90
C GLU A 57 2.04 -4.52 -13.19
N PHE A 58 2.12 -3.61 -12.20
CA PHE A 58 2.88 -2.38 -12.35
C PHE A 58 4.37 -2.66 -12.35
N THR A 59 5.07 -2.02 -13.27
CA THR A 59 6.52 -1.88 -13.20
C THR A 59 6.91 -0.99 -12.00
N PRO A 60 8.16 -1.02 -11.52
CA PRO A 60 8.63 -0.12 -10.47
C PRO A 60 8.42 1.36 -10.80
N GLN A 61 8.58 1.74 -12.06
CA GLN A 61 8.37 3.12 -12.56
C GLN A 61 6.90 3.51 -12.48
N GLU A 62 5.99 2.62 -12.89
CA GLU A 62 4.54 2.86 -12.78
C GLU A 62 4.08 2.96 -11.32
N TRP A 63 4.67 2.16 -10.42
CA TRP A 63 4.43 2.28 -8.99
C TRP A 63 4.82 3.66 -8.46
N ASP A 64 6.03 4.12 -8.78
CA ASP A 64 6.51 5.44 -8.37
C ASP A 64 5.63 6.56 -8.94
N GLU A 65 5.32 6.50 -10.23
CA GLU A 65 4.49 7.49 -10.93
C GLU A 65 3.07 7.55 -10.36
N GLY A 66 2.40 6.40 -10.22
CA GLY A 66 1.04 6.33 -9.70
C GLY A 66 0.93 6.81 -8.25
N MET A 67 1.90 6.45 -7.39
CA MET A 67 1.93 6.90 -5.99
C MET A 67 2.28 8.39 -5.87
N ARG A 68 3.14 8.93 -6.72
CA ARG A 68 3.40 10.39 -6.78
C ARG A 68 2.15 11.16 -7.17
N LEU A 69 1.42 10.67 -8.18
CA LEU A 69 0.17 11.31 -8.60
C LEU A 69 -0.89 11.21 -7.48
N ALA A 70 -1.01 10.06 -6.79
CA ALA A 70 -1.93 9.92 -5.67
C ALA A 70 -1.62 10.90 -4.52
N ARG A 71 -0.33 11.09 -4.20
CA ARG A 71 0.12 12.10 -3.25
C ARG A 71 -0.24 13.52 -3.71
N GLU A 72 0.01 13.85 -4.98
CA GLU A 72 -0.34 15.16 -5.55
C GLU A 72 -1.83 15.45 -5.42
N VAL A 73 -2.70 14.45 -5.68
CA VAL A 73 -4.15 14.57 -5.52
C VAL A 73 -4.52 14.83 -4.05
N ALA A 74 -3.89 14.14 -3.10
CA ALA A 74 -4.11 14.40 -1.68
C ALA A 74 -3.71 15.82 -1.28
N GLU A 75 -2.55 16.31 -1.73
CA GLU A 75 -2.10 17.70 -1.49
C GLU A 75 -3.04 18.74 -2.15
N LYS A 76 -3.60 18.43 -3.32
CA LYS A 76 -4.62 19.28 -3.97
C LYS A 76 -5.90 19.35 -3.13
N ALA A 77 -6.32 18.22 -2.55
CA ALA A 77 -7.50 18.18 -1.68
C ALA A 77 -7.29 18.99 -0.39
N GLU A 78 -6.11 18.93 0.21
CA GLU A 78 -5.75 19.77 1.35
C GLU A 78 -5.83 21.27 0.99
N LYS A 79 -5.17 21.67 -0.09
CA LYS A 79 -5.10 23.08 -0.51
C LYS A 79 -6.42 23.66 -1.02
N ALA A 80 -7.16 22.88 -1.81
CA ALA A 80 -8.35 23.37 -2.52
C ALA A 80 -9.65 23.13 -1.76
N LEU A 81 -9.72 22.06 -0.98
CA LEU A 81 -10.95 21.64 -0.30
C LEU A 81 -10.87 21.79 1.22
N GLY A 82 -9.69 22.09 1.77
CA GLY A 82 -9.45 22.19 3.20
C GLY A 82 -9.45 20.82 3.90
N ALA A 83 -9.02 19.77 3.21
CA ALA A 83 -8.90 18.47 3.85
C ALA A 83 -7.82 18.47 4.92
N ASP A 84 -8.10 17.85 6.07
CA ASP A 84 -7.18 17.74 7.21
C ASP A 84 -6.23 16.55 7.10
N GLY A 85 -6.48 15.66 6.14
CA GLY A 85 -5.67 14.50 5.85
C GLY A 85 -6.21 13.71 4.65
N ALA A 86 -5.60 12.56 4.39
CA ALA A 86 -6.06 11.65 3.34
C ALA A 86 -5.76 10.20 3.70
N SER A 87 -6.60 9.30 3.19
CA SER A 87 -6.32 7.88 3.13
C SER A 87 -6.07 7.48 1.67
N ILE A 88 -4.95 6.82 1.40
CA ILE A 88 -4.66 6.23 0.09
C ILE A 88 -4.84 4.73 0.24
N THR A 89 -5.69 4.12 -0.59
CA THR A 89 -5.99 2.69 -0.53
C THR A 89 -5.80 2.02 -1.87
N ILE A 90 -5.30 0.80 -1.84
CA ILE A 90 -5.11 -0.07 -2.98
C ILE A 90 -5.74 -1.41 -2.64
N ASN A 91 -6.72 -1.83 -3.42
CA ASN A 91 -7.36 -3.12 -3.28
C ASN A 91 -6.83 -4.04 -4.38
N ILE A 92 -6.35 -5.23 -4.02
CA ILE A 92 -5.71 -6.15 -4.94
C ILE A 92 -6.56 -7.42 -5.01
N LYS A 93 -7.07 -7.72 -6.20
CA LYS A 93 -7.93 -8.86 -6.49
C LYS A 93 -9.24 -8.84 -5.67
N GLU A 94 -10.15 -9.75 -5.96
CA GLU A 94 -11.47 -9.82 -5.33
C GLU A 94 -11.40 -9.99 -3.81
N ALA A 95 -10.53 -10.88 -3.32
CA ALA A 95 -10.36 -11.10 -1.88
C ALA A 95 -9.83 -9.86 -1.14
N GLY A 96 -9.12 -8.97 -1.82
CA GLY A 96 -8.68 -7.67 -1.32
C GLY A 96 -9.71 -6.56 -1.49
N GLY A 97 -10.88 -6.86 -2.06
CA GLY A 97 -11.95 -5.88 -2.28
C GLY A 97 -11.81 -5.06 -3.56
N GLN A 98 -11.01 -5.51 -4.52
CA GLN A 98 -10.97 -4.89 -5.84
C GLN A 98 -12.26 -5.19 -6.59
N MET A 99 -13.01 -4.14 -6.94
CA MET A 99 -14.32 -4.28 -7.57
C MET A 99 -14.27 -4.27 -9.10
N MET A 100 -13.22 -3.67 -9.68
CA MET A 100 -13.07 -3.51 -11.13
C MET A 100 -11.85 -4.28 -11.61
N PRO A 101 -11.95 -5.00 -12.75
CA PRO A 101 -10.81 -5.69 -13.37
C PRO A 101 -9.91 -4.71 -14.14
N HIS A 102 -9.45 -3.71 -13.45
CA HIS A 102 -8.50 -2.68 -13.87
C HIS A 102 -7.80 -2.16 -12.64
N ALA A 103 -6.50 -1.96 -12.71
CA ALA A 103 -5.72 -1.41 -11.59
C ALA A 103 -6.14 0.02 -11.26
N TYR A 104 -6.22 0.34 -9.96
CA TYR A 104 -6.49 1.70 -9.52
C TYR A 104 -6.00 1.93 -8.08
N ILE A 105 -5.66 3.18 -7.80
CA ILE A 105 -5.33 3.68 -6.47
C ILE A 105 -6.43 4.67 -6.09
N GLN A 106 -6.97 4.56 -4.89
CA GLN A 106 -8.01 5.46 -4.39
C GLN A 106 -7.42 6.46 -3.42
N VAL A 107 -7.85 7.72 -3.54
CA VAL A 107 -7.48 8.82 -2.64
C VAL A 107 -8.76 9.35 -1.99
N PHE A 108 -8.87 9.18 -0.68
CA PHE A 108 -9.99 9.67 0.12
C PHE A 108 -9.50 10.85 0.98
N PRO A 109 -9.79 12.09 0.59
CA PRO A 109 -9.59 13.22 1.50
C PRO A 109 -10.42 13.03 2.76
N ARG A 110 -9.87 13.43 3.92
CA ARG A 110 -10.51 13.28 5.22
C ARG A 110 -10.62 14.64 5.89
N PHE A 111 -11.73 14.86 6.54
CA PHE A 111 -12.03 16.08 7.26
C PHE A 111 -12.30 15.75 8.73
N GLN A 112 -11.95 16.65 9.65
CA GLN A 112 -12.16 16.40 11.08
C GLN A 112 -13.64 16.26 11.45
N GLU A 113 -14.53 16.88 10.69
CA GLU A 113 -15.98 16.75 10.84
C GLU A 113 -16.57 15.46 10.21
N ASP A 114 -15.79 14.66 9.50
CA ASP A 114 -16.25 13.36 8.99
C ASP A 114 -16.69 12.46 10.14
N GLU A 115 -17.82 11.75 10.00
CA GLU A 115 -18.34 10.82 11.01
C GLU A 115 -17.29 9.77 11.45
N ASN A 116 -16.39 9.39 10.52
CA ASN A 116 -15.34 8.41 10.74
C ASN A 116 -13.94 9.04 10.72
N ALA A 117 -13.82 10.33 11.09
CA ALA A 117 -12.52 10.99 11.17
C ALA A 117 -11.58 10.25 12.12
N GLY A 118 -10.32 10.12 11.72
CA GLY A 118 -9.31 9.48 12.54
C GLY A 118 -9.49 7.97 12.79
N THR A 119 -10.47 7.31 12.14
CA THR A 119 -10.66 5.86 12.31
C THR A 119 -9.44 5.10 11.80
N PRO A 120 -8.70 4.43 12.68
CA PRO A 120 -7.50 3.69 12.28
C PRO A 120 -7.86 2.40 11.54
N THR A 121 -6.91 1.89 10.75
CA THR A 121 -7.04 0.61 10.04
C THR A 121 -7.42 -0.54 10.97
N GLY A 122 -7.00 -0.52 12.23
CA GLY A 122 -7.34 -1.51 13.24
C GLY A 122 -8.85 -1.63 13.54
N ALA A 123 -9.66 -0.62 13.21
CA ALA A 123 -11.11 -0.72 13.32
C ALA A 123 -11.72 -1.60 12.21
N ILE A 124 -11.02 -1.71 11.06
CA ILE A 124 -11.42 -2.56 9.92
C ILE A 124 -10.84 -3.96 10.07
N PHE A 125 -9.60 -4.05 10.57
CA PHE A 125 -8.87 -5.31 10.79
C PHE A 125 -8.57 -5.44 12.29
N PRO A 126 -9.47 -6.07 13.08
CA PRO A 126 -9.26 -6.25 14.51
C PRO A 126 -8.04 -7.12 14.79
N HIS A 127 -7.39 -6.86 15.92
CA HIS A 127 -6.26 -7.65 16.40
C HIS A 127 -6.66 -9.12 16.60
N ARG A 128 -5.82 -10.04 16.14
CA ARG A 128 -6.02 -11.48 16.21
C ARG A 128 -4.91 -12.11 17.06
N GLU A 129 -5.18 -12.30 18.34
CA GLU A 129 -4.20 -12.83 19.30
C GLU A 129 -3.71 -14.23 18.93
N GLU A 130 -4.59 -15.04 18.34
CA GLU A 130 -4.26 -16.41 17.90
C GLU A 130 -3.10 -16.48 16.92
N LEU A 131 -2.92 -15.44 16.07
CA LEU A 131 -1.84 -15.40 15.09
C LEU A 131 -0.44 -15.16 15.71
N GLN A 132 -0.37 -14.73 16.98
CA GLN A 132 0.93 -14.48 17.62
C GLN A 132 1.78 -15.75 17.74
N ASN A 133 1.15 -16.89 17.92
CA ASN A 133 1.84 -18.18 18.03
C ASN A 133 2.34 -18.69 16.67
N GLU A 134 1.76 -18.20 15.57
CA GLU A 134 2.09 -18.59 14.20
C GLU A 134 3.18 -17.68 13.58
N LEU A 135 3.52 -16.56 14.24
CA LEU A 135 4.47 -15.57 13.69
C LEU A 135 5.81 -16.16 13.23
N PRO A 136 6.46 -17.08 13.97
CA PRO A 136 7.74 -17.63 13.53
C PRO A 136 7.63 -18.41 12.21
N GLU A 137 6.57 -19.20 12.06
CA GLU A 137 6.32 -19.99 10.86
C GLU A 137 5.97 -19.09 9.68
N ILE A 138 5.05 -18.14 9.88
CA ILE A 138 4.64 -17.16 8.85
C ILE A 138 5.85 -16.34 8.41
N THR A 139 6.70 -15.91 9.35
CA THR A 139 7.91 -15.15 9.04
C THR A 139 8.85 -15.94 8.14
N SER A 140 9.09 -17.22 8.43
CA SER A 140 9.94 -18.08 7.60
C SER A 140 9.37 -18.23 6.20
N GLN A 141 8.09 -18.57 6.09
CA GLN A 141 7.41 -18.73 4.81
C GLN A 141 7.46 -17.48 3.93
N MET A 142 7.20 -16.31 4.52
CA MET A 142 7.23 -15.04 3.79
C MET A 142 8.64 -14.61 3.41
N ALA A 143 9.65 -14.88 4.26
CA ALA A 143 11.04 -14.51 4.00
C ALA A 143 11.68 -15.38 2.90
N GLU A 144 11.19 -16.59 2.71
CA GLU A 144 11.64 -17.53 1.68
C GLU A 144 10.96 -17.30 0.32
N ALA A 145 9.86 -16.54 0.30
CA ALA A 145 9.14 -16.26 -0.92
C ALA A 145 9.93 -15.31 -1.83
N GLU A 146 10.27 -15.77 -3.02
CA GLU A 146 10.92 -14.95 -4.04
C GLU A 146 9.87 -14.15 -4.82
N ILE A 147 10.13 -12.84 -5.00
CA ILE A 147 9.26 -11.95 -5.74
C ILE A 147 10.00 -11.42 -6.96
N GLU A 148 9.40 -11.57 -8.13
CA GLU A 148 9.88 -10.98 -9.37
C GLU A 148 9.10 -9.67 -9.65
N TRP A 149 9.84 -8.57 -9.78
CA TRP A 149 9.27 -7.25 -10.12
C TRP A 149 9.44 -7.00 -11.61
N GLY A 150 8.58 -7.57 -12.45
CA GLY A 150 8.70 -7.42 -13.89
C GLY A 150 10.09 -7.82 -14.41
N GLU A 151 10.65 -7.05 -15.36
CA GLU A 151 11.98 -7.31 -15.93
C GLU A 151 13.15 -6.74 -15.09
N GLU A 152 12.89 -5.85 -14.14
CA GLU A 152 13.90 -5.29 -13.24
C GLU A 152 13.83 -5.90 -11.84
N LYS A 153 14.86 -6.65 -11.47
CA LYS A 153 15.10 -7.00 -10.06
C LYS A 153 15.46 -5.73 -9.32
N ILE A 154 14.62 -5.32 -8.37
CA ILE A 154 15.03 -4.28 -7.42
C ILE A 154 16.15 -4.88 -6.57
N GLU A 155 17.39 -4.46 -6.82
CA GLU A 155 18.49 -4.82 -5.94
C GLU A 155 18.17 -4.26 -4.53
N PRO A 156 18.22 -5.09 -3.49
CA PRO A 156 17.94 -4.63 -2.13
C PRO A 156 18.93 -3.51 -1.80
N ASN A 157 18.42 -2.40 -1.27
CA ASN A 157 19.24 -1.26 -0.85
C ASN A 157 20.42 -1.75 -0.03
N PRO A 158 21.68 -1.40 -0.42
CA PRO A 158 22.89 -1.82 0.30
C PRO A 158 22.87 -1.50 1.80
N GLU A 159 22.11 -0.48 2.22
CA GLU A 159 21.93 -0.15 3.63
C GLU A 159 21.05 -1.17 4.38
N SER A 160 20.05 -1.78 3.73
CA SER A 160 19.23 -2.82 4.36
C SER A 160 20.02 -4.12 4.58
N GLN A 161 21.03 -4.38 3.76
CA GLN A 161 21.95 -5.52 3.97
C GLN A 161 22.90 -5.30 5.17
N ARG A 162 23.24 -4.04 5.49
CA ARG A 162 24.05 -3.73 6.67
C ARG A 162 23.34 -4.02 8.00
N PHE A 163 22.03 -3.96 8.04
CA PHE A 163 21.27 -4.34 9.24
C PHE A 163 21.27 -5.86 9.44
N LYS A 164 21.10 -6.65 8.37
CA LYS A 164 21.18 -8.12 8.45
C LYS A 164 22.57 -8.61 8.86
N GLN A 165 23.63 -8.02 8.33
CA GLN A 165 25.02 -8.38 8.71
C GLN A 165 25.38 -7.99 10.15
N LYS A 166 24.82 -6.90 10.70
CA LYS A 166 25.03 -6.54 12.11
C LYS A 166 24.33 -7.49 13.08
N GLU A 167 23.17 -8.03 12.72
CA GLU A 167 22.46 -9.00 13.54
C GLU A 167 23.14 -10.37 13.53
N THR A 168 23.63 -10.85 12.38
CA THR A 168 24.38 -12.10 12.28
C THR A 168 25.70 -12.03 13.04
N ASN A 169 26.47 -10.95 12.89
CA ASN A 169 27.72 -10.77 13.62
C ASN A 169 27.52 -10.66 15.14
N LYS A 170 26.44 -10.00 15.58
CA LYS A 170 26.11 -9.89 17.01
C LYS A 170 25.71 -11.23 17.64
N ASN A 171 25.01 -12.08 16.88
CA ASN A 171 24.65 -13.43 17.31
C ASN A 171 25.83 -14.37 17.32
N GLU A 172 26.85 -14.18 16.47
CA GLU A 172 28.10 -14.97 16.48
C GLU A 172 29.01 -14.54 17.61
N GLU A 173 29.11 -13.26 17.95
CA GLU A 173 29.90 -12.78 19.09
C GLU A 173 29.28 -13.18 20.44
N GLU A 174 27.93 -13.09 20.60
CA GLU A 174 27.24 -13.52 21.83
C GLU A 174 27.33 -15.05 22.06
N ASN A 175 27.43 -15.86 21.01
CA ASN A 175 27.58 -17.31 21.11
C ASN A 175 29.01 -17.73 21.44
N SER A 176 30.01 -16.87 21.24
CA SER A 176 31.42 -17.17 21.53
C SER A 176 31.83 -16.83 22.99
N GLU A 177 31.08 -15.99 23.69
CA GLU A 177 31.40 -15.57 25.07
C GLU A 177 30.62 -16.28 26.18
N ASN A 178 29.53 -17.02 25.89
CA ASN A 178 28.64 -17.59 26.92
C ASN A 178 28.79 -19.10 27.13
N GLY A 179 29.92 -19.48 27.75
CA GLY A 179 30.11 -20.78 28.42
C GLY A 179 29.85 -20.75 29.94
N LYS A 180 28.83 -20.04 30.48
CA LYS A 180 28.35 -20.23 31.87
C LYS A 180 26.88 -19.73 32.01
N PRO A 181 26.02 -20.48 32.72
CA PRO A 181 24.60 -20.07 32.88
C PRO A 181 24.43 -19.05 34.02
N GLU A 182 24.10 -17.82 33.68
CA GLU A 182 23.73 -16.80 34.66
C GLU A 182 22.21 -16.68 34.79
N LYS A 183 21.70 -16.63 36.03
CA LYS A 183 20.28 -16.60 36.38
C LYS A 183 19.63 -15.28 35.92
N ARG A 184 18.67 -15.34 35.02
CA ARG A 184 17.89 -14.19 34.53
C ARG A 184 16.97 -13.64 35.63
N ARG A 185 17.06 -12.33 35.90
CA ARG A 185 16.07 -11.58 36.65
C ARG A 185 14.86 -11.23 35.74
N PRO A 186 13.62 -11.25 36.24
CA PRO A 186 12.45 -10.95 35.41
C PRO A 186 12.40 -9.46 35.01
N ARG A 187 12.15 -9.18 33.72
CA ARG A 187 11.92 -7.82 33.22
C ARG A 187 10.54 -7.31 33.70
N LYS A 188 10.50 -6.10 34.24
CA LYS A 188 9.26 -5.36 34.47
C LYS A 188 8.63 -5.00 33.11
N LYS A 189 7.34 -5.32 32.93
CA LYS A 189 6.52 -4.83 31.82
C LYS A 189 6.23 -3.36 32.07
N GLU A 190 6.73 -2.48 31.21
CA GLU A 190 6.24 -1.11 31.12
C GLU A 190 5.06 -1.11 30.15
N SER A 191 3.91 -0.69 30.65
CA SER A 191 2.70 -0.50 29.84
C SER A 191 2.83 0.82 29.09
N PHE A 192 2.79 0.77 27.75
CA PHE A 192 2.56 1.95 26.93
C PHE A 192 1.05 2.22 26.91
N GLU A 193 0.63 3.34 27.50
CA GLU A 193 -0.71 3.88 27.32
C GLU A 193 -0.70 4.82 26.11
N TRP A 194 -1.55 4.51 25.15
CA TRP A 194 -1.87 5.41 24.04
C TRP A 194 -3.03 6.31 24.47
N VAL A 195 -2.81 7.61 24.46
CA VAL A 195 -3.84 8.64 24.60
C VAL A 195 -4.39 8.97 23.23
#